data_73b68107b50db3dfed010b695a40ff66
#
_entry.id   73b68107b50db3dfed010b695a40ff66
#
_cell.length_a   1.000
_cell.length_b   1.000
_cell.length_c   1.000
_cell.angle_alpha   90.00
_cell.angle_beta   90.00
_cell.angle_gamma   90.00
#
_symmetry.space_group_name_H-M   'P 1'
#
loop_
_entity.id
_entity.type
_entity.pdbx_description
1 polymer ?
#
loop_
_entity_poly.entity_id
_entity_poly.type
_entity_poly.pdbx_seq_one_letter_code
_entity_poly.pdbx_strand_id
1 'polypeptide(L)'
;MAGLALLPDIWLWHLGVSGWPLALAILWWVPSLLLLLAEVGLQMGFFHKLSVRILFTTILFSVMPKVVFILFDFMMPWFFALLPALALMGWFAFGFIEGWKRLEIRYVTYESPDLPPYFDGYRLLHFTDFHLGSFPKDSDFVQKVVDAANNEEPDMMLFTGDLVNNDAREVEPYLETLKQLHAQDGIFSVWGNHDYCEYGNNHTIAGLRNNWKLLYNYQCQLGWHQLMNDHFTVSHGMASIDIIGVENAGQPPFSNRSKLPKAMKGLGKDGFRILLTHDPHHWRREVWDRPIQLTLAGHTHAGQLQIGKWTPARMAFKEWGGVYRKGSQMLNVSSGIGGSFPFRLGAWPEMTVITLKRTLK
;
A
#
# COMPACT_ATOMS: atom_id res chain seq x y z
N MET A 1 -4.89 22.54 -6.17
CA MET A 1 -5.06 22.20 -4.74
C MET A 1 -4.29 23.12 -3.81
N ALA A 2 -3.04 23.50 -4.13
CA ALA A 2 -2.25 24.41 -3.27
C ALA A 2 -2.93 25.76 -3.01
N GLY A 3 -3.66 26.34 -3.96
CA GLY A 3 -4.39 27.59 -3.75
C GLY A 3 -5.40 27.55 -2.59
N LEU A 4 -6.10 26.42 -2.42
CA LEU A 4 -7.03 26.23 -1.29
C LEU A 4 -6.29 26.07 0.05
N ALA A 5 -5.11 25.47 0.03
CA ALA A 5 -4.29 25.28 1.22
C ALA A 5 -3.67 26.60 1.74
N LEU A 6 -3.64 27.66 0.94
CA LEU A 6 -3.21 29.01 1.35
C LEU A 6 -4.29 29.79 2.10
N LEU A 7 -5.56 29.40 2.01
CA LEU A 7 -6.66 30.16 2.64
C LEU A 7 -6.49 30.32 4.14
N PRO A 8 -6.07 29.30 4.93
CA PRO A 8 -5.80 29.46 6.35
C PRO A 8 -4.69 30.49 6.64
N ASP A 9 -3.65 30.52 5.79
CA ASP A 9 -2.54 31.47 5.96
C ASP A 9 -2.98 32.91 5.71
N ILE A 10 -3.75 33.13 4.65
CA ILE A 10 -4.29 34.46 4.30
C ILE A 10 -5.23 34.94 5.41
N TRP A 11 -6.10 34.07 5.92
CA TRP A 11 -7.02 34.40 7.00
C TRP A 11 -6.28 34.84 8.27
N LEU A 12 -5.34 34.01 8.74
CA LEU A 12 -4.59 34.31 9.96
C LEU A 12 -3.65 35.51 9.78
N TRP A 13 -3.16 35.79 8.58
CA TRP A 13 -2.39 36.96 8.24
C TRP A 13 -3.20 38.24 8.53
N HIS A 14 -4.43 38.29 8.09
CA HIS A 14 -5.32 39.43 8.32
C HIS A 14 -5.73 39.57 9.78
N LEU A 15 -5.78 38.48 10.55
CA LEU A 15 -6.16 38.53 11.98
C LEU A 15 -5.06 39.03 12.91
N GLY A 16 -3.80 39.04 12.53
CA GLY A 16 -2.75 39.53 13.42
C GLY A 16 -1.30 39.26 13.01
N VAL A 17 -1.06 38.29 12.15
CA VAL A 17 0.32 37.93 11.73
C VAL A 17 1.00 39.11 10.99
N SER A 18 0.23 39.92 10.29
CA SER A 18 0.73 41.12 9.59
C SER A 18 1.40 42.14 10.52
N GLY A 19 1.07 42.13 11.80
CA GLY A 19 1.69 42.99 12.83
C GLY A 19 2.97 42.40 13.46
N TRP A 20 3.39 41.21 13.07
CA TRP A 20 4.56 40.54 13.62
C TRP A 20 5.87 41.17 13.12
N PRO A 21 7.01 40.98 13.82
CA PRO A 21 8.34 41.30 13.31
C PRO A 21 8.57 40.62 11.95
N LEU A 22 9.19 41.37 11.03
CA LEU A 22 9.37 40.93 9.63
C LEU A 22 9.92 39.50 9.50
N ALA A 23 10.88 39.14 10.32
CA ALA A 23 11.47 37.78 10.29
C ALA A 23 10.42 36.68 10.60
N LEU A 24 9.55 36.91 11.60
CA LEU A 24 8.49 35.96 11.95
C LEU A 24 7.38 35.94 10.90
N ALA A 25 7.06 37.08 10.30
CA ALA A 25 6.12 37.19 9.21
C ALA A 25 6.62 36.42 7.94
N ILE A 26 7.91 36.49 7.62
CA ILE A 26 8.53 35.71 6.55
C ILE A 26 8.47 34.22 6.89
N LEU A 27 8.86 33.80 8.09
CA LEU A 27 8.81 32.40 8.53
C LEU A 27 7.40 31.82 8.47
N TRP A 28 6.37 32.64 8.69
CA TRP A 28 4.97 32.21 8.57
C TRP A 28 4.65 31.67 7.18
N TRP A 29 5.19 32.30 6.10
CA TRP A 29 4.91 31.93 4.72
C TRP A 29 5.78 30.81 4.18
N VAL A 30 6.83 30.39 4.91
CA VAL A 30 7.75 29.33 4.47
C VAL A 30 7.03 28.00 4.15
N PRO A 31 6.12 27.48 5.01
CA PRO A 31 5.41 26.24 4.68
C PRO A 31 4.58 26.36 3.41
N SER A 32 3.91 27.48 3.20
CA SER A 32 3.08 27.73 2.02
C SER A 32 3.91 27.86 0.75
N LEU A 33 5.08 28.50 0.83
CA LEU A 33 6.04 28.54 -0.27
C LEU A 33 6.56 27.14 -0.63
N LEU A 34 6.91 26.34 0.37
CA LEU A 34 7.34 24.94 0.18
C LEU A 34 6.25 24.10 -0.48
N LEU A 35 5.00 24.29 -0.08
CA LEU A 35 3.86 23.60 -0.68
C LEU A 35 3.69 23.96 -2.17
N LEU A 36 3.77 25.25 -2.50
CA LEU A 36 3.71 25.72 -3.89
C LEU A 36 4.87 25.18 -4.74
N LEU A 37 6.11 25.24 -4.20
CA LEU A 37 7.29 24.70 -4.87
C LEU A 37 7.18 23.18 -5.08
N ALA A 38 6.65 22.46 -4.10
CA ALA A 38 6.42 21.02 -4.21
C ALA A 38 5.37 20.69 -5.30
N GLU A 39 4.27 21.46 -5.37
CA GLU A 39 3.26 21.28 -6.42
C GLU A 39 3.83 21.56 -7.82
N VAL A 40 4.60 22.64 -7.97
CA VAL A 40 5.30 22.95 -9.23
C VAL A 40 6.29 21.84 -9.58
N GLY A 41 7.07 21.36 -8.61
CA GLY A 41 8.02 20.26 -8.81
C GLY A 41 7.35 18.98 -9.30
N LEU A 42 6.15 18.66 -8.78
CA LEU A 42 5.35 17.52 -9.24
C LEU A 42 4.86 17.71 -10.67
N GLN A 43 4.33 18.89 -11.01
CA GLN A 43 3.83 19.18 -12.35
C GLN A 43 4.95 19.17 -13.41
N MET A 44 6.15 19.61 -13.04
CA MET A 44 7.31 19.60 -13.91
C MET A 44 8.08 18.27 -13.93
N GLY A 45 7.67 17.28 -13.12
CA GLY A 45 8.35 15.99 -13.01
C GLY A 45 9.71 16.04 -12.30
N PHE A 46 10.03 17.15 -11.61
CA PHE A 46 11.27 17.29 -10.85
C PHE A 46 11.11 16.85 -9.40
N PHE A 47 12.13 16.15 -8.87
CA PHE A 47 12.19 15.79 -7.45
C PHE A 47 10.92 15.11 -6.91
N HIS A 48 10.30 14.23 -7.70
CA HIS A 48 8.97 13.67 -7.39
C HIS A 48 8.86 13.17 -5.95
N LYS A 49 9.80 12.35 -5.48
CA LYS A 49 9.80 11.80 -4.11
C LYS A 49 9.89 12.90 -3.04
N LEU A 50 10.75 13.91 -3.25
CA LEU A 50 10.91 15.04 -2.32
C LEU A 50 9.67 15.93 -2.33
N SER A 51 9.14 16.23 -3.51
CA SER A 51 7.93 17.07 -3.67
C SER A 51 6.72 16.44 -2.99
N VAL A 52 6.50 15.13 -3.15
CA VAL A 52 5.41 14.40 -2.46
C VAL A 52 5.59 14.48 -0.95
N ARG A 53 6.81 14.27 -0.43
CA ARG A 53 7.08 14.35 1.02
C ARG A 53 6.83 15.75 1.56
N ILE A 54 7.35 16.79 0.90
CA ILE A 54 7.14 18.19 1.32
C ILE A 54 5.65 18.53 1.30
N LEU A 55 4.94 18.21 0.21
CA LEU A 55 3.52 18.48 0.07
C LEU A 55 2.72 17.83 1.21
N PHE A 56 2.94 16.53 1.43
CA PHE A 56 2.22 15.78 2.46
C PHE A 56 2.55 16.30 3.87
N THR A 57 3.84 16.50 4.19
CA THR A 57 4.27 16.99 5.51
C THR A 57 3.71 18.40 5.77
N THR A 58 3.74 19.28 4.77
CA THR A 58 3.21 20.64 4.90
C THR A 58 1.70 20.65 5.12
N ILE A 59 0.95 19.80 4.42
CA ILE A 59 -0.49 19.66 4.63
C ILE A 59 -0.78 19.21 6.07
N LEU A 60 -0.08 18.16 6.55
CA LEU A 60 -0.33 17.61 7.89
C LEU A 60 0.11 18.55 9.02
N PHE A 61 1.28 19.16 8.93
CA PHE A 61 1.87 19.95 10.03
C PHE A 61 1.66 21.45 9.94
N SER A 62 1.16 21.97 8.83
CA SER A 62 0.87 23.39 8.68
C SER A 62 -0.59 23.65 8.34
N VAL A 63 -1.08 23.12 7.22
CA VAL A 63 -2.41 23.46 6.73
C VAL A 63 -3.51 22.94 7.66
N MET A 64 -3.51 21.64 7.98
CA MET A 64 -4.55 21.04 8.81
C MET A 64 -4.61 21.61 10.24
N PRO A 65 -3.48 21.79 10.96
CA PRO A 65 -3.51 22.43 12.27
C PRO A 65 -4.02 23.87 12.24
N LYS A 66 -3.68 24.65 11.20
CA LYS A 66 -4.20 26.01 11.02
C LYS A 66 -5.71 26.02 10.79
N VAL A 67 -6.21 25.10 9.97
CA VAL A 67 -7.66 24.93 9.76
C VAL A 67 -8.35 24.60 11.09
N VAL A 68 -7.81 23.64 11.84
CA VAL A 68 -8.37 23.27 13.16
C VAL A 68 -8.31 24.44 14.11
N PHE A 69 -7.19 25.18 14.18
CA PHE A 69 -7.07 26.38 14.99
C PHE A 69 -8.17 27.40 14.65
N ILE A 70 -8.35 27.73 13.38
CA ILE A 70 -9.37 28.70 12.93
C ILE A 70 -10.78 28.25 13.32
N LEU A 71 -11.11 26.97 13.11
CA LEU A 71 -12.44 26.45 13.47
C LEU A 71 -12.73 26.57 14.96
N PHE A 72 -11.75 26.34 15.82
CA PHE A 72 -11.92 26.46 17.26
C PHE A 72 -11.83 27.90 17.76
N ASP A 73 -11.08 28.78 17.10
CA ASP A 73 -10.98 30.21 17.43
C ASP A 73 -12.33 30.93 17.28
N PHE A 74 -13.22 30.46 16.39
CA PHE A 74 -14.61 30.91 16.31
C PHE A 74 -15.47 30.51 17.52
N MET A 75 -15.06 29.49 18.28
CA MET A 75 -15.86 28.91 19.36
C MET A 75 -15.31 29.23 20.76
N MET A 76 -14.04 29.57 20.87
CA MET A 76 -13.34 29.78 22.14
C MET A 76 -12.17 30.77 22.00
N PRO A 77 -11.65 31.35 23.11
CA PRO A 77 -10.48 32.19 23.07
C PRO A 77 -9.28 31.50 22.40
N TRP A 78 -8.50 32.27 21.61
CA TRP A 78 -7.43 31.76 20.74
C TRP A 78 -6.41 30.84 21.46
N PHE A 79 -6.10 31.12 22.74
CA PHE A 79 -5.14 30.27 23.50
C PHE A 79 -5.69 28.88 23.82
N PHE A 80 -7.02 28.69 23.92
CA PHE A 80 -7.64 27.38 24.00
C PHE A 80 -7.73 26.72 22.63
N ALA A 81 -7.92 27.49 21.56
CA ALA A 81 -7.96 26.99 20.20
C ALA A 81 -6.61 26.37 19.73
N LEU A 82 -5.50 26.77 20.37
CA LEU A 82 -4.19 26.15 20.14
C LEU A 82 -4.14 24.66 20.57
N LEU A 83 -4.86 24.28 21.62
CA LEU A 83 -4.78 22.94 22.18
C LEU A 83 -5.18 21.85 21.16
N PRO A 84 -6.35 21.90 20.48
CA PRO A 84 -6.70 20.92 19.46
C PRO A 84 -5.76 20.93 18.25
N ALA A 85 -5.24 22.10 17.87
CA ALA A 85 -4.26 22.19 16.77
C ALA A 85 -2.93 21.50 17.13
N LEU A 86 -2.41 21.73 18.34
CA LEU A 86 -1.21 21.06 18.85
C LEU A 86 -1.42 19.56 19.07
N ALA A 87 -2.60 19.17 19.57
CA ALA A 87 -2.96 17.77 19.73
C ALA A 87 -2.97 17.03 18.36
N LEU A 88 -3.50 17.68 17.31
CA LEU A 88 -3.48 17.15 15.96
C LEU A 88 -2.05 17.00 15.43
N MET A 89 -1.18 17.99 15.67
CA MET A 89 0.24 17.90 15.28
C MET A 89 0.94 16.74 16.01
N GLY A 90 0.69 16.57 17.31
CA GLY A 90 1.22 15.45 18.09
C GLY A 90 0.75 14.11 17.55
N TRP A 91 -0.52 14.02 17.14
CA TRP A 91 -1.09 12.82 16.55
C TRP A 91 -0.45 12.48 15.18
N PHE A 92 -0.22 13.47 14.33
CA PHE A 92 0.53 13.26 13.09
C PHE A 92 1.99 12.89 13.35
N ALA A 93 2.65 13.52 14.33
CA ALA A 93 4.01 13.15 14.72
C ALA A 93 4.09 11.70 15.18
N PHE A 94 3.11 11.21 15.95
CA PHE A 94 3.01 9.80 16.30
C PHE A 94 2.96 8.89 15.05
N GLY A 95 2.21 9.26 14.02
CA GLY A 95 2.14 8.53 12.75
C GLY A 95 3.49 8.39 12.06
N PHE A 96 4.35 9.42 12.13
CA PHE A 96 5.71 9.41 11.57
C PHE A 96 6.74 8.68 12.44
N ILE A 97 6.59 8.71 13.76
CA ILE A 97 7.60 8.16 14.69
C ILE A 97 7.31 6.69 14.98
N GLU A 98 6.05 6.35 15.29
CA GLU A 98 5.67 5.02 15.78
C GLU A 98 4.63 4.32 14.89
N GLY A 99 3.72 5.08 14.27
CA GLY A 99 2.59 4.49 13.57
C GLY A 99 2.98 3.51 12.46
N TRP A 100 4.02 3.81 11.69
CA TRP A 100 4.51 2.95 10.61
C TRP A 100 5.21 1.66 11.10
N LYS A 101 5.50 1.54 12.40
CA LYS A 101 6.09 0.34 13.03
C LYS A 101 5.03 -0.58 13.64
N ARG A 102 3.77 -0.15 13.67
CA ARG A 102 2.68 -0.87 14.31
C ARG A 102 2.08 -1.90 13.37
N LEU A 103 2.76 -3.03 13.22
CA LEU A 103 2.26 -4.14 12.42
C LEU A 103 1.02 -4.77 13.04
N GLU A 104 -0.03 -4.96 12.25
CA GLU A 104 -1.25 -5.68 12.62
C GLU A 104 -1.40 -6.93 11.76
N ILE A 105 -1.83 -8.03 12.38
CA ILE A 105 -2.20 -9.27 11.68
C ILE A 105 -3.71 -9.37 11.71
N ARG A 106 -4.32 -9.44 10.53
CA ARG A 106 -5.77 -9.61 10.40
C ARG A 106 -6.09 -11.05 10.07
N TYR A 107 -7.14 -11.58 10.67
CA TYR A 107 -7.61 -12.94 10.43
C TYR A 107 -8.93 -12.88 9.68
N VAL A 108 -9.01 -13.61 8.57
CA VAL A 108 -10.18 -13.69 7.70
C VAL A 108 -10.47 -15.16 7.42
N THR A 109 -11.72 -15.56 7.45
CA THR A 109 -12.15 -16.87 6.99
C THR A 109 -12.84 -16.72 5.64
N TYR A 110 -12.39 -17.48 4.66
CA TYR A 110 -13.06 -17.62 3.37
C TYR A 110 -13.72 -18.98 3.29
N GLU A 111 -15.06 -18.98 3.25
CA GLU A 111 -15.88 -20.19 3.20
C GLU A 111 -16.40 -20.43 1.78
N SER A 112 -16.22 -21.68 1.28
CA SER A 112 -16.70 -22.05 -0.04
C SER A 112 -17.05 -23.54 -0.13
N PRO A 113 -18.18 -23.91 -0.75
CA PRO A 113 -18.49 -25.30 -1.04
C PRO A 113 -17.63 -25.87 -2.17
N ASP A 114 -17.00 -25.00 -2.98
CA ASP A 114 -16.14 -25.39 -4.10
C ASP A 114 -14.70 -25.66 -3.70
N LEU A 115 -14.35 -25.37 -2.42
CA LEU A 115 -13.00 -25.66 -1.90
C LEU A 115 -12.77 -27.17 -1.86
N PRO A 116 -11.67 -27.68 -2.48
CA PRO A 116 -11.35 -29.09 -2.41
C PRO A 116 -11.09 -29.54 -0.95
N PRO A 117 -11.49 -30.77 -0.55
CA PRO A 117 -11.44 -31.21 0.86
C PRO A 117 -10.06 -31.10 1.51
N TYR A 118 -8.99 -31.37 0.77
CA TYR A 118 -7.61 -31.32 1.27
C TYR A 118 -7.11 -29.91 1.61
N PHE A 119 -7.84 -28.87 1.21
CA PHE A 119 -7.55 -27.49 1.52
C PHE A 119 -8.46 -26.90 2.62
N ASP A 120 -9.27 -27.73 3.28
CA ASP A 120 -10.05 -27.28 4.44
C ASP A 120 -9.14 -27.00 5.62
N GLY A 121 -9.17 -25.79 6.17
CA GLY A 121 -8.26 -25.30 7.18
C GLY A 121 -6.95 -24.70 6.65
N TYR A 122 -6.71 -24.71 5.33
CA TYR A 122 -5.49 -24.21 4.71
C TYR A 122 -5.30 -22.72 4.97
N ARG A 123 -4.10 -22.32 5.39
CA ARG A 123 -3.75 -20.97 5.86
C ARG A 123 -2.92 -20.25 4.80
N LEU A 124 -3.47 -19.17 4.25
CA LEU A 124 -2.80 -18.26 3.34
C LEU A 124 -2.34 -17.03 4.11
N LEU A 125 -1.07 -16.62 4.01
CA LEU A 125 -0.62 -15.31 4.46
C LEU A 125 -0.55 -14.37 3.27
N HIS A 126 -1.42 -13.36 3.23
CA HIS A 126 -1.40 -12.30 2.24
C HIS A 126 -0.65 -11.08 2.79
N PHE A 127 0.35 -10.63 2.06
CA PHE A 127 1.11 -9.42 2.33
C PHE A 127 1.43 -8.67 1.03
N THR A 128 1.70 -7.37 1.12
CA THR A 128 1.83 -6.50 -0.05
C THR A 128 2.51 -5.18 0.31
N ASP A 129 2.94 -4.43 -0.70
CA ASP A 129 3.36 -3.03 -0.53
C ASP A 129 4.44 -2.88 0.54
N PHE A 130 5.54 -3.61 0.40
CA PHE A 130 6.68 -3.46 1.31
C PHE A 130 7.31 -2.08 1.19
N HIS A 131 7.50 -1.61 -0.04
CA HIS A 131 8.17 -0.33 -0.28
C HIS A 131 9.50 -0.19 0.49
N LEU A 132 10.39 -1.16 0.32
CA LEU A 132 11.63 -1.30 1.10
C LEU A 132 12.47 -0.03 1.18
N GLY A 133 12.49 0.78 0.11
CA GLY A 133 13.19 2.07 0.08
C GLY A 133 12.59 3.16 0.95
N SER A 134 11.49 2.90 1.65
CA SER A 134 10.87 3.86 2.59
C SER A 134 11.41 3.74 4.00
N PHE A 135 11.89 2.55 4.38
CA PHE A 135 12.34 2.31 5.74
C PHE A 135 13.72 2.92 6.00
N PRO A 136 13.98 3.41 7.22
CA PRO A 136 15.32 3.76 7.66
C PRO A 136 16.25 2.54 7.58
N LYS A 137 17.48 2.74 7.10
CA LYS A 137 18.44 1.63 6.88
C LYS A 137 18.72 0.78 8.12
N ASP A 138 18.69 1.42 9.29
CA ASP A 138 18.96 0.76 10.58
C ASP A 138 17.69 0.25 11.28
N SER A 139 16.57 0.17 10.55
CA SER A 139 15.30 -0.28 11.11
C SER A 139 15.25 -1.80 11.17
N ASP A 140 14.85 -2.32 12.34
CA ASP A 140 14.53 -3.74 12.57
C ASP A 140 13.10 -4.12 12.10
N PHE A 141 12.37 -3.18 11.50
CA PHE A 141 10.96 -3.38 11.17
C PHE A 141 10.74 -4.50 10.14
N VAL A 142 11.61 -4.60 9.12
CA VAL A 142 11.52 -5.68 8.12
C VAL A 142 11.74 -7.05 8.77
N GLN A 143 12.68 -7.16 9.73
CA GLN A 143 12.86 -8.39 10.51
C GLN A 143 11.62 -8.73 11.35
N LYS A 144 11.02 -7.74 12.00
CA LYS A 144 9.76 -7.95 12.76
C LYS A 144 8.61 -8.44 11.85
N VAL A 145 8.53 -7.93 10.62
CA VAL A 145 7.54 -8.40 9.64
C VAL A 145 7.79 -9.86 9.28
N VAL A 146 9.05 -10.23 9.00
CA VAL A 146 9.43 -11.60 8.67
C VAL A 146 9.15 -12.56 9.82
N ASP A 147 9.56 -12.19 11.04
CA ASP A 147 9.31 -13.00 12.24
C ASP A 147 7.80 -13.19 12.46
N ALA A 148 7.02 -12.11 12.35
CA ALA A 148 5.58 -12.18 12.51
C ALA A 148 4.91 -13.04 11.42
N ALA A 149 5.39 -12.95 10.16
CA ALA A 149 4.88 -13.76 9.06
C ALA A 149 5.14 -15.26 9.29
N ASN A 150 6.35 -15.60 9.70
CA ASN A 150 6.74 -17.00 9.98
C ASN A 150 6.03 -17.58 11.22
N ASN A 151 5.80 -16.75 12.25
CA ASN A 151 5.08 -17.16 13.45
C ASN A 151 3.60 -17.53 13.21
N GLU A 152 3.02 -17.08 12.07
CA GLU A 152 1.69 -17.50 11.67
C GLU A 152 1.66 -18.90 11.05
N GLU A 153 2.81 -19.53 10.80
CA GLU A 153 2.94 -20.85 10.20
C GLU A 153 2.00 -21.06 8.99
N PRO A 154 2.04 -20.18 7.98
CA PRO A 154 1.15 -20.30 6.83
C PRO A 154 1.55 -21.49 5.95
N ASP A 155 0.56 -22.17 5.37
CA ASP A 155 0.81 -23.19 4.37
C ASP A 155 1.37 -22.57 3.06
N MET A 156 0.94 -21.34 2.73
CA MET A 156 1.38 -20.59 1.55
C MET A 156 1.44 -19.09 1.85
N MET A 157 2.43 -18.38 1.29
CA MET A 157 2.52 -16.93 1.31
C MET A 157 2.23 -16.33 -0.06
N LEU A 158 1.46 -15.24 -0.08
CA LEU A 158 0.96 -14.59 -1.28
C LEU A 158 1.28 -13.09 -1.25
N PHE A 159 2.20 -12.66 -2.12
CA PHE A 159 2.67 -11.28 -2.22
C PHE A 159 2.05 -10.58 -3.43
N THR A 160 1.34 -9.47 -3.21
CA THR A 160 0.60 -8.79 -4.28
C THR A 160 1.25 -7.51 -4.79
N GLY A 161 2.59 -7.42 -4.72
CA GLY A 161 3.37 -6.38 -5.41
C GLY A 161 3.82 -5.20 -4.56
N ASP A 162 4.54 -4.29 -5.22
CA ASP A 162 5.21 -3.12 -4.63
C ASP A 162 6.23 -3.51 -3.54
N LEU A 163 7.21 -4.35 -3.94
CA LEU A 163 8.34 -4.71 -3.10
C LEU A 163 9.28 -3.50 -2.90
N VAL A 164 9.49 -2.73 -3.95
CA VAL A 164 10.37 -1.55 -3.97
C VAL A 164 9.59 -0.25 -4.21
N ASN A 165 10.21 0.89 -3.96
CA ASN A 165 9.65 2.19 -4.32
C ASN A 165 10.00 2.61 -5.75
N ASN A 166 11.31 2.58 -6.09
CA ASN A 166 11.79 3.17 -7.33
C ASN A 166 13.04 2.50 -7.91
N ASP A 167 13.72 1.63 -7.17
CA ASP A 167 14.97 1.00 -7.59
C ASP A 167 15.06 -0.41 -7.00
N ALA A 168 15.38 -1.37 -7.84
CA ALA A 168 15.52 -2.77 -7.45
C ALA A 168 16.56 -2.99 -6.34
N ARG A 169 17.59 -2.13 -6.25
CA ARG A 169 18.63 -2.19 -5.20
C ARG A 169 18.11 -1.86 -3.80
N GLU A 170 16.89 -1.37 -3.68
CA GLU A 170 16.23 -1.20 -2.38
C GLU A 170 16.02 -2.54 -1.65
N VAL A 171 16.09 -3.68 -2.38
CA VAL A 171 16.04 -5.04 -1.82
C VAL A 171 17.35 -5.43 -1.13
N GLU A 172 18.51 -4.94 -1.61
CA GLU A 172 19.83 -5.41 -1.18
C GLU A 172 20.04 -5.42 0.34
N PRO A 173 19.69 -4.35 1.08
CA PRO A 173 19.88 -4.32 2.53
C PRO A 173 19.04 -5.37 3.29
N TYR A 174 17.97 -5.87 2.66
CA TYR A 174 16.98 -6.73 3.29
C TYR A 174 16.96 -8.16 2.71
N LEU A 175 17.85 -8.47 1.76
CA LEU A 175 17.85 -9.74 1.04
C LEU A 175 17.95 -10.94 1.99
N GLU A 176 18.90 -10.90 2.91
CA GLU A 176 19.11 -12.00 3.88
C GLU A 176 17.97 -12.10 4.91
N THR A 177 17.34 -11.00 5.26
CA THR A 177 16.15 -10.98 6.12
C THR A 177 14.96 -11.61 5.40
N LEU A 178 14.69 -11.18 4.15
CA LEU A 178 13.57 -11.67 3.36
C LEU A 178 13.69 -13.15 2.96
N LYS A 179 14.92 -13.69 2.85
CA LYS A 179 15.17 -15.13 2.64
C LYS A 179 14.67 -16.01 3.78
N GLN A 180 14.46 -15.43 4.95
CA GLN A 180 13.94 -16.17 6.12
C GLN A 180 12.43 -16.42 6.04
N LEU A 181 11.71 -15.73 5.14
CA LEU A 181 10.31 -16.03 4.87
C LEU A 181 10.17 -17.45 4.31
N HIS A 182 9.28 -18.23 4.92
CA HIS A 182 9.05 -19.60 4.48
C HIS A 182 7.60 -20.03 4.66
N ALA A 183 7.12 -20.83 3.75
CA ALA A 183 5.82 -21.50 3.80
C ALA A 183 5.94 -22.86 3.15
N GLN A 184 5.13 -23.84 3.55
CA GLN A 184 5.22 -25.23 3.09
C GLN A 184 5.09 -25.33 1.57
N ASP A 185 4.11 -24.65 0.97
CA ASP A 185 3.83 -24.65 -0.47
C ASP A 185 4.47 -23.47 -1.22
N GLY A 186 5.37 -22.74 -0.52
CA GLY A 186 6.16 -21.66 -1.08
C GLY A 186 5.50 -20.28 -1.04
N ILE A 187 6.18 -19.36 -1.71
CA ILE A 187 5.80 -17.93 -1.76
C ILE A 187 5.53 -17.56 -3.21
N PHE A 188 4.33 -17.06 -3.52
CA PHE A 188 3.95 -16.61 -4.84
C PHE A 188 3.85 -15.10 -4.87
N SER A 189 4.35 -14.47 -5.93
CA SER A 189 4.41 -13.03 -6.05
C SER A 189 3.92 -12.52 -7.40
N VAL A 190 3.37 -11.32 -7.40
CA VAL A 190 3.12 -10.51 -8.60
C VAL A 190 3.78 -9.14 -8.43
N TRP A 191 3.89 -8.38 -9.51
CA TRP A 191 4.43 -7.04 -9.47
C TRP A 191 3.32 -5.97 -9.40
N GLY A 192 3.55 -4.96 -8.55
CA GLY A 192 2.79 -3.72 -8.52
C GLY A 192 3.37 -2.64 -9.43
N ASN A 193 2.82 -1.45 -9.40
CA ASN A 193 3.25 -0.35 -10.27
C ASN A 193 4.65 0.17 -9.91
N HIS A 194 5.05 0.14 -8.64
CA HIS A 194 6.38 0.58 -8.20
C HIS A 194 7.50 -0.39 -8.59
N ASP A 195 7.20 -1.68 -8.74
CA ASP A 195 8.17 -2.70 -9.11
C ASP A 195 8.73 -2.51 -10.53
N TYR A 196 8.02 -1.74 -11.38
CA TYR A 196 8.54 -1.32 -12.69
C TYR A 196 9.55 -0.18 -12.61
N CYS A 197 9.78 0.40 -11.42
CA CYS A 197 10.77 1.47 -11.17
C CYS A 197 10.59 2.72 -12.05
N GLU A 198 9.36 2.96 -12.55
CA GLU A 198 9.06 4.07 -13.48
C GLU A 198 9.03 5.44 -12.78
N TYR A 199 8.98 5.45 -11.43
CA TYR A 199 8.95 6.68 -10.60
C TYR A 199 10.34 7.12 -10.11
N GLY A 200 11.40 6.37 -10.47
CA GLY A 200 12.78 6.68 -10.10
C GLY A 200 13.46 7.68 -11.05
N ASN A 201 14.74 7.94 -10.80
CA ASN A 201 15.52 8.87 -11.62
C ASN A 201 16.05 8.26 -12.93
N ASN A 202 15.86 6.96 -13.15
CA ASN A 202 16.43 6.25 -14.30
C ASN A 202 15.37 6.06 -15.39
N HIS A 203 15.10 7.14 -16.12
CA HIS A 203 14.06 7.19 -17.15
C HIS A 203 14.48 6.62 -18.52
N THR A 204 15.69 6.09 -18.66
CA THR A 204 16.08 5.44 -19.91
C THR A 204 15.49 4.04 -20.01
N ILE A 205 15.05 3.65 -21.22
CA ILE A 205 14.50 2.30 -21.44
C ILE A 205 15.49 1.21 -21.02
N ALA A 206 16.78 1.41 -21.27
CA ALA A 206 17.84 0.48 -20.85
C ALA A 206 17.95 0.39 -19.32
N GLY A 207 17.89 1.54 -18.63
CA GLY A 207 17.92 1.60 -17.18
C GLY A 207 16.72 0.92 -16.53
N LEU A 208 15.52 1.16 -17.04
CA LEU A 208 14.30 0.48 -16.57
C LEU A 208 14.39 -1.04 -16.76
N ARG A 209 14.82 -1.50 -17.95
CA ARG A 209 14.99 -2.93 -18.22
C ARG A 209 16.03 -3.58 -17.30
N ASN A 210 17.10 -2.88 -16.97
CA ASN A 210 18.12 -3.37 -16.02
C ASN A 210 17.53 -3.49 -14.60
N ASN A 211 16.75 -2.50 -14.15
CA ASN A 211 16.04 -2.58 -12.87
C ASN A 211 15.05 -3.76 -12.83
N TRP A 212 14.27 -3.97 -13.89
CA TRP A 212 13.34 -5.10 -13.95
C TRP A 212 14.05 -6.45 -13.85
N LYS A 213 15.16 -6.63 -14.62
CA LYS A 213 15.96 -7.85 -14.53
C LYS A 213 16.55 -8.04 -13.13
N LEU A 214 17.02 -6.96 -12.52
CA LEU A 214 17.61 -7.02 -11.18
C LEU A 214 16.56 -7.39 -10.14
N LEU A 215 15.38 -6.76 -10.15
CA LEU A 215 14.29 -7.08 -9.24
C LEU A 215 13.80 -8.52 -9.42
N TYR A 216 13.64 -8.95 -10.68
CA TYR A 216 13.30 -10.34 -10.99
C TYR A 216 14.31 -11.31 -10.39
N ASN A 217 15.61 -11.04 -10.55
CA ASN A 217 16.68 -11.88 -10.01
C ASN A 217 16.69 -11.89 -8.47
N TYR A 218 16.41 -10.77 -7.80
CA TYR A 218 16.28 -10.75 -6.35
C TYR A 218 15.14 -11.63 -5.88
N GLN A 219 13.98 -11.54 -6.49
CA GLN A 219 12.85 -12.42 -6.13
C GLN A 219 13.16 -13.89 -6.41
N CYS A 220 13.90 -14.23 -7.48
CA CYS A 220 14.42 -15.59 -7.69
C CYS A 220 15.39 -16.04 -6.57
N GLN A 221 16.30 -15.15 -6.13
CA GLN A 221 17.21 -15.43 -5.01
C GLN A 221 16.47 -15.60 -3.67
N LEU A 222 15.32 -14.96 -3.50
CA LEU A 222 14.42 -15.15 -2.37
C LEU A 222 13.62 -16.45 -2.45
N GLY A 223 13.69 -17.18 -3.58
CA GLY A 223 12.90 -18.41 -3.80
C GLY A 223 11.43 -18.13 -4.10
N TRP A 224 11.06 -16.92 -4.48
CA TRP A 224 9.66 -16.57 -4.76
C TRP A 224 9.25 -16.96 -6.18
N HIS A 225 8.07 -17.56 -6.31
CA HIS A 225 7.45 -17.89 -7.60
C HIS A 225 6.75 -16.64 -8.18
N GLN A 226 7.36 -16.02 -9.17
CA GLN A 226 6.83 -14.81 -9.79
C GLN A 226 5.81 -15.16 -10.89
N LEU A 227 4.56 -14.77 -10.71
CA LEU A 227 3.47 -15.01 -11.65
C LEU A 227 3.21 -13.77 -12.52
N MET A 228 3.93 -13.68 -13.64
CA MET A 228 3.87 -12.53 -14.56
C MET A 228 2.89 -12.81 -15.72
N ASN A 229 1.58 -12.64 -15.43
CA ASN A 229 0.49 -13.10 -16.30
C ASN A 229 0.56 -14.62 -16.55
N ASP A 230 0.64 -15.36 -15.47
CA ASP A 230 0.81 -16.81 -15.44
C ASP A 230 0.04 -17.40 -14.25
N HIS A 231 0.03 -18.72 -14.13
CA HIS A 231 -0.55 -19.42 -13.00
C HIS A 231 0.33 -20.59 -12.55
N PHE A 232 0.06 -21.04 -11.34
CA PHE A 232 0.68 -22.23 -10.77
C PHE A 232 -0.40 -23.06 -10.07
N THR A 233 -0.37 -24.37 -10.27
CA THR A 233 -1.32 -25.30 -9.65
C THR A 233 -0.63 -25.99 -8.47
N VAL A 234 -1.17 -25.78 -7.27
CA VAL A 234 -0.74 -26.46 -6.03
C VAL A 234 -1.62 -27.68 -5.82
N SER A 235 -1.00 -28.84 -5.60
CA SER A 235 -1.70 -30.12 -5.50
C SER A 235 -1.40 -30.83 -4.18
N HIS A 236 -2.46 -31.23 -3.47
CA HIS A 236 -2.43 -32.05 -2.28
C HIS A 236 -3.24 -33.34 -2.53
N GLY A 237 -2.54 -34.45 -2.70
CA GLY A 237 -3.15 -35.71 -3.11
C GLY A 237 -3.79 -35.59 -4.50
N MET A 238 -5.09 -35.85 -4.60
CA MET A 238 -5.85 -35.72 -5.85
C MET A 238 -6.57 -34.36 -5.99
N ALA A 239 -6.39 -33.46 -5.02
CA ALA A 239 -7.00 -32.15 -5.03
C ALA A 239 -6.00 -31.07 -5.41
N SER A 240 -6.46 -30.03 -6.07
CA SER A 240 -5.62 -28.89 -6.45
C SER A 240 -6.37 -27.56 -6.34
N ILE A 241 -5.58 -26.50 -6.17
CA ILE A 241 -6.01 -25.11 -6.28
C ILE A 241 -5.10 -24.39 -7.26
N ASP A 242 -5.66 -23.42 -8.01
CA ASP A 242 -4.89 -22.63 -8.96
C ASP A 242 -4.58 -21.26 -8.40
N ILE A 243 -3.30 -20.91 -8.35
CA ILE A 243 -2.82 -19.57 -8.00
C ILE A 243 -2.55 -18.82 -9.30
N ILE A 244 -3.34 -17.82 -9.61
CA ILE A 244 -3.24 -17.01 -10.82
C ILE A 244 -2.58 -15.70 -10.44
N GLY A 245 -1.57 -15.26 -11.19
CA GLY A 245 -0.95 -13.96 -10.99
C GLY A 245 -0.99 -13.11 -12.26
N VAL A 246 -1.29 -11.84 -12.10
CA VAL A 246 -1.21 -10.87 -13.18
C VAL A 246 -0.22 -9.77 -12.86
N GLU A 247 0.43 -9.25 -13.89
CA GLU A 247 1.19 -8.00 -13.79
C GLU A 247 0.27 -6.85 -13.41
N ASN A 248 0.83 -5.67 -13.06
CA ASN A 248 0.04 -4.54 -12.59
C ASN A 248 -1.18 -4.25 -13.48
N ALA A 249 -2.35 -4.24 -12.87
CA ALA A 249 -3.66 -4.02 -13.51
C ALA A 249 -4.18 -2.59 -13.30
N GLY A 250 -3.27 -1.60 -13.31
CA GLY A 250 -3.56 -0.21 -13.00
C GLY A 250 -4.62 0.46 -13.86
N GLN A 251 -5.12 1.58 -13.36
CA GLN A 251 -5.89 2.57 -14.14
C GLN A 251 -5.06 3.85 -14.28
N PRO A 252 -5.28 4.66 -15.31
CA PRO A 252 -4.58 5.93 -15.46
C PRO A 252 -4.57 6.74 -14.16
N PRO A 253 -3.43 7.28 -13.72
CA PRO A 253 -2.15 7.38 -14.44
C PRO A 253 -1.24 6.14 -14.36
N PHE A 254 -1.64 5.06 -13.67
CA PHE A 254 -0.85 3.84 -13.53
C PHE A 254 -0.95 2.95 -14.77
N SER A 255 0.15 2.27 -15.11
CA SER A 255 0.20 1.40 -16.27
C SER A 255 -0.64 0.13 -16.07
N ASN A 256 -1.35 -0.30 -17.12
CA ASN A 256 -2.01 -1.60 -17.16
C ASN A 256 -1.18 -2.58 -17.99
N ARG A 257 -0.64 -3.60 -17.34
CA ARG A 257 0.16 -4.68 -17.95
C ARG A 257 -0.51 -6.04 -17.79
N SER A 258 -1.65 -6.10 -17.09
CA SER A 258 -2.36 -7.34 -16.81
C SER A 258 -2.87 -7.99 -18.09
N LYS A 259 -2.80 -9.32 -18.13
CA LYS A 259 -3.34 -10.17 -19.20
C LYS A 259 -4.03 -11.38 -18.57
N LEU A 260 -5.15 -11.14 -17.86
CA LEU A 260 -5.87 -12.20 -17.17
C LEU A 260 -6.26 -13.39 -18.06
N PRO A 261 -6.70 -13.20 -19.32
CA PRO A 261 -6.98 -14.33 -20.20
C PRO A 261 -5.72 -15.19 -20.51
N LYS A 262 -4.52 -14.55 -20.56
CA LYS A 262 -3.25 -15.28 -20.72
C LYS A 262 -2.92 -16.05 -19.45
N ALA A 263 -3.04 -15.43 -18.29
CA ALA A 263 -2.76 -16.05 -16.99
C ALA A 263 -3.65 -17.27 -16.72
N MET A 264 -4.88 -17.27 -17.24
CA MET A 264 -5.83 -18.38 -17.09
C MET A 264 -5.76 -19.41 -18.22
N LYS A 265 -4.89 -19.24 -19.22
CA LYS A 265 -4.83 -20.14 -20.38
C LYS A 265 -4.38 -21.54 -19.97
N GLY A 266 -5.19 -22.55 -20.27
CA GLY A 266 -4.88 -23.95 -19.94
C GLY A 266 -5.55 -24.46 -18.67
N LEU A 267 -6.09 -23.56 -17.83
CA LEU A 267 -6.90 -23.98 -16.68
C LEU A 267 -8.21 -24.62 -17.14
N GLY A 268 -8.64 -25.67 -16.43
CA GLY A 268 -9.91 -26.36 -16.68
C GLY A 268 -11.12 -25.42 -16.48
N LYS A 269 -12.32 -25.91 -16.78
CA LYS A 269 -13.56 -25.14 -16.54
C LYS A 269 -13.86 -25.02 -15.05
N ASP A 270 -13.61 -26.07 -14.30
CA ASP A 270 -13.87 -26.19 -12.88
C ASP A 270 -12.55 -26.14 -12.12
N GLY A 271 -12.55 -25.54 -10.93
CA GLY A 271 -11.37 -25.44 -10.08
C GLY A 271 -11.53 -24.28 -9.07
N PHE A 272 -10.85 -24.42 -7.93
CA PHE A 272 -10.77 -23.36 -6.95
C PHE A 272 -9.58 -22.45 -7.29
N ARG A 273 -9.84 -21.16 -7.47
CA ARG A 273 -8.86 -20.21 -8.00
C ARG A 273 -8.67 -19.01 -7.07
N ILE A 274 -7.40 -18.69 -6.85
CA ILE A 274 -6.95 -17.52 -6.11
C ILE A 274 -6.21 -16.63 -7.09
N LEU A 275 -6.64 -15.37 -7.22
CA LEU A 275 -6.00 -14.36 -8.07
C LEU A 275 -5.18 -13.41 -7.23
N LEU A 276 -3.91 -13.26 -7.60
CA LEU A 276 -3.03 -12.21 -7.13
C LEU A 276 -3.05 -11.06 -8.15
N THR A 277 -3.42 -9.89 -7.70
CA THR A 277 -3.38 -8.65 -8.49
C THR A 277 -2.98 -7.50 -7.56
N HIS A 278 -2.27 -6.51 -8.07
CA HIS A 278 -1.87 -5.39 -7.21
C HIS A 278 -3.00 -4.37 -7.01
N ASP A 279 -3.59 -3.88 -8.09
CA ASP A 279 -4.63 -2.84 -8.07
C ASP A 279 -6.04 -3.44 -7.88
N PRO A 280 -6.79 -3.07 -6.82
CA PRO A 280 -8.13 -3.60 -6.57
C PRO A 280 -9.18 -3.23 -7.61
N HIS A 281 -8.96 -2.19 -8.43
CA HIS A 281 -9.86 -1.87 -9.55
C HIS A 281 -9.99 -3.03 -10.56
N HIS A 282 -8.96 -3.91 -10.65
CA HIS A 282 -8.98 -5.08 -11.50
C HIS A 282 -10.18 -5.99 -11.20
N TRP A 283 -10.54 -6.12 -9.92
CA TRP A 283 -11.64 -7.00 -9.48
C TRP A 283 -12.97 -6.66 -10.17
N ARG A 284 -13.39 -5.38 -10.17
CA ARG A 284 -14.61 -4.96 -10.86
C ARG A 284 -14.48 -4.98 -12.36
N ARG A 285 -13.31 -4.67 -12.88
CA ARG A 285 -13.09 -4.49 -14.32
C ARG A 285 -13.09 -5.81 -15.08
N GLU A 286 -12.46 -6.86 -14.52
CA GLU A 286 -12.20 -8.09 -15.27
C GLU A 286 -12.51 -9.39 -14.53
N VAL A 287 -12.63 -9.37 -13.18
CA VAL A 287 -12.73 -10.59 -12.37
C VAL A 287 -14.17 -11.00 -12.09
N TRP A 288 -15.10 -10.06 -12.01
CA TRP A 288 -16.48 -10.32 -11.61
C TRP A 288 -17.21 -11.41 -12.41
N ASP A 289 -16.85 -11.57 -13.67
CA ASP A 289 -17.49 -12.55 -14.58
C ASP A 289 -16.59 -13.76 -14.86
N ARG A 290 -15.57 -13.95 -14.00
CA ARG A 290 -14.63 -15.08 -14.10
C ARG A 290 -14.85 -16.09 -12.98
N PRO A 291 -14.55 -17.38 -13.19
CA PRO A 291 -14.60 -18.39 -12.15
C PRO A 291 -13.35 -18.29 -11.24
N ILE A 292 -13.28 -17.20 -10.47
CA ILE A 292 -12.20 -16.90 -9.51
C ILE A 292 -12.88 -16.67 -8.17
N GLN A 293 -12.56 -17.50 -7.19
CA GLN A 293 -13.23 -17.49 -5.89
C GLN A 293 -12.66 -16.45 -4.95
N LEU A 294 -11.32 -16.34 -4.88
CA LEU A 294 -10.64 -15.41 -3.99
C LEU A 294 -9.71 -14.50 -4.81
N THR A 295 -9.76 -13.20 -4.55
CA THR A 295 -8.84 -12.21 -5.13
C THR A 295 -8.11 -11.48 -4.01
N LEU A 296 -6.80 -11.30 -4.17
CA LEU A 296 -5.96 -10.58 -3.21
C LEU A 296 -5.36 -9.36 -3.90
N ALA A 297 -5.43 -8.20 -3.23
CA ALA A 297 -4.90 -6.94 -3.76
C ALA A 297 -4.31 -6.04 -2.66
N GLY A 298 -3.51 -5.06 -3.06
CA GLY A 298 -2.90 -4.02 -2.21
C GLY A 298 -3.13 -2.62 -2.74
N HIS A 299 -2.03 -1.89 -3.02
CA HIS A 299 -1.95 -0.63 -3.75
C HIS A 299 -2.48 0.62 -3.02
N THR A 300 -3.57 0.52 -2.30
CA THR A 300 -4.30 1.68 -1.77
C THR A 300 -3.67 2.28 -0.51
N HIS A 301 -2.92 1.46 0.23
CA HIS A 301 -2.39 1.77 1.57
C HIS A 301 -3.46 2.28 2.56
N ALA A 302 -4.75 2.12 2.25
CA ALA A 302 -5.84 2.85 2.90
C ALA A 302 -5.52 4.36 3.02
N GLY A 303 -4.81 4.94 2.01
CA GLY A 303 -4.35 6.33 2.02
C GLY A 303 -3.36 6.68 3.14
N GLN A 304 -2.74 5.72 3.81
CA GLN A 304 -1.84 5.84 4.97
C GLN A 304 -2.46 6.57 6.19
N LEU A 305 -3.70 7.00 6.09
CA LEU A 305 -4.46 7.72 7.12
C LEU A 305 -5.89 7.18 7.18
N GLN A 306 -6.30 6.71 8.36
CA GLN A 306 -7.67 6.25 8.58
C GLN A 306 -8.21 6.73 9.92
N ILE A 307 -9.42 7.27 9.92
CA ILE A 307 -10.14 7.71 11.11
C ILE A 307 -11.51 7.03 11.10
N GLY A 308 -11.66 5.99 11.91
CA GLY A 308 -12.83 5.14 11.88
C GLY A 308 -13.03 4.49 10.50
N LYS A 309 -14.11 4.81 9.80
CA LYS A 309 -14.41 4.31 8.45
C LYS A 309 -13.97 5.26 7.32
N TRP A 310 -13.39 6.40 7.65
CA TRP A 310 -12.95 7.38 6.67
C TRP A 310 -11.46 7.25 6.38
N THR A 311 -11.11 7.36 5.09
CA THR A 311 -9.73 7.41 4.59
C THR A 311 -9.71 8.20 3.28
N PRO A 312 -8.61 8.90 2.95
CA PRO A 312 -8.44 9.54 1.64
C PRO A 312 -8.57 8.56 0.46
N ALA A 313 -8.19 7.30 0.63
CA ALA A 313 -8.28 6.29 -0.41
C ALA A 313 -9.71 6.11 -0.96
N ARG A 314 -10.76 6.37 -0.16
CA ARG A 314 -12.16 6.30 -0.60
C ARG A 314 -12.51 7.26 -1.74
N MET A 315 -11.71 8.30 -1.92
CA MET A 315 -11.93 9.27 -3.02
C MET A 315 -11.56 8.67 -4.38
N ALA A 316 -10.61 7.73 -4.40
CA ALA A 316 -10.12 7.09 -5.62
C ALA A 316 -10.59 5.63 -5.76
N PHE A 317 -10.75 4.91 -4.66
CA PHE A 317 -11.02 3.47 -4.65
C PHE A 317 -12.33 3.14 -3.96
N LYS A 318 -13.19 2.37 -4.63
CA LYS A 318 -14.39 1.78 -4.01
C LYS A 318 -14.00 0.66 -3.04
N GLU A 319 -13.07 -0.18 -3.45
CA GLU A 319 -12.42 -1.21 -2.65
C GLU A 319 -11.04 -0.71 -2.19
N TRP A 320 -10.98 -0.13 -1.01
CA TRP A 320 -9.77 0.53 -0.50
C TRP A 320 -9.08 -0.21 0.66
N GLY A 321 -9.74 -1.18 1.29
CA GLY A 321 -9.17 -1.95 2.41
C GLY A 321 -10.20 -2.91 3.01
N GLY A 322 -9.73 -4.05 3.48
CA GLY A 322 -10.55 -5.10 4.07
C GLY A 322 -11.21 -6.03 3.04
N VAL A 323 -12.30 -6.65 3.44
CA VAL A 323 -12.96 -7.72 2.67
C VAL A 323 -14.19 -7.20 1.96
N TYR A 324 -14.32 -7.54 0.69
CA TYR A 324 -15.48 -7.30 -0.17
C TYR A 324 -15.99 -8.61 -0.75
N ARG A 325 -17.31 -8.70 -0.98
CA ARG A 325 -17.95 -9.90 -1.52
C ARG A 325 -18.89 -9.57 -2.69
N LYS A 326 -18.93 -10.47 -3.68
CA LYS A 326 -19.91 -10.47 -4.77
C LYS A 326 -20.32 -11.93 -5.02
N GLY A 327 -21.50 -12.32 -4.56
CA GLY A 327 -21.90 -13.74 -4.57
C GLY A 327 -20.91 -14.58 -3.76
N SER A 328 -20.38 -15.63 -4.37
CA SER A 328 -19.36 -16.50 -3.78
C SER A 328 -17.94 -15.92 -3.88
N GLN A 329 -17.73 -14.88 -4.67
CA GLN A 329 -16.40 -14.27 -4.83
C GLN A 329 -16.05 -13.37 -3.64
N MET A 330 -14.80 -13.42 -3.22
CA MET A 330 -14.22 -12.54 -2.20
C MET A 330 -13.01 -11.79 -2.74
N LEU A 331 -12.91 -10.51 -2.42
CA LEU A 331 -11.70 -9.70 -2.56
C LEU A 331 -11.20 -9.33 -1.17
N ASN A 332 -9.93 -9.55 -0.89
CA ASN A 332 -9.22 -8.96 0.25
C ASN A 332 -8.26 -7.87 -0.26
N VAL A 333 -8.45 -6.65 0.22
CA VAL A 333 -7.53 -5.52 -0.06
C VAL A 333 -6.78 -5.22 1.22
N SER A 334 -5.47 -5.40 1.18
CA SER A 334 -4.59 -5.06 2.31
C SER A 334 -4.12 -3.62 2.22
N SER A 335 -3.96 -2.97 3.37
CA SER A 335 -3.32 -1.64 3.46
C SER A 335 -1.80 -1.69 3.30
N GLY A 336 -1.22 -2.89 3.22
CA GLY A 336 0.20 -3.11 2.99
C GLY A 336 1.10 -2.86 4.19
N ILE A 337 2.37 -3.21 4.05
CA ILE A 337 3.38 -3.14 5.11
C ILE A 337 4.04 -1.75 5.16
N GLY A 338 4.52 -1.27 4.01
CA GLY A 338 5.19 0.03 3.88
C GLY A 338 4.30 1.11 3.26
N GLY A 339 4.90 1.94 2.45
CA GLY A 339 4.24 3.04 1.73
C GLY A 339 5.28 3.98 1.13
N SER A 340 4.85 5.02 0.45
CA SER A 340 5.76 5.96 -0.21
C SER A 340 6.72 6.69 0.76
N PHE A 341 6.37 6.72 2.05
CA PHE A 341 7.18 7.27 3.15
C PHE A 341 6.73 6.67 4.49
N PRO A 342 7.58 6.69 5.54
CA PRO A 342 7.29 6.05 6.82
C PRO A 342 6.28 6.87 7.63
N PHE A 343 5.00 6.75 7.28
CA PHE A 343 3.87 7.36 7.99
C PHE A 343 2.69 6.41 7.94
N ARG A 344 2.10 6.14 9.08
CA ARG A 344 0.83 5.40 9.19
C ARG A 344 0.04 5.92 10.37
N LEU A 345 -1.23 6.24 10.18
CA LEU A 345 -2.08 6.71 11.24
C LEU A 345 -3.50 6.15 11.09
N GLY A 346 -3.85 5.16 11.92
CA GLY A 346 -5.10 4.42 11.84
C GLY A 346 -5.17 3.40 10.68
N ALA A 347 -4.45 3.62 9.61
CA ALA A 347 -4.19 2.65 8.53
C ALA A 347 -2.84 1.97 8.80
N TRP A 348 -2.81 1.10 9.80
CA TRP A 348 -1.56 0.47 10.24
C TRP A 348 -0.98 -0.46 9.17
N PRO A 349 0.36 -0.71 9.20
CA PRO A 349 0.95 -1.81 8.45
C PRO A 349 0.22 -3.11 8.76
N GLU A 350 -0.13 -3.89 7.75
CA GLU A 350 -0.89 -5.12 7.98
C GLU A 350 -0.45 -6.28 7.09
N MET A 351 -0.63 -7.47 7.62
CA MET A 351 -0.69 -8.73 6.89
C MET A 351 -2.04 -9.40 7.17
N THR A 352 -2.53 -10.22 6.25
CA THR A 352 -3.81 -10.92 6.43
C THR A 352 -3.60 -12.43 6.37
N VAL A 353 -3.95 -13.13 7.45
CA VAL A 353 -4.06 -14.60 7.46
C VAL A 353 -5.46 -14.96 7.01
N ILE A 354 -5.56 -15.68 5.89
CA ILE A 354 -6.84 -16.13 5.33
C ILE A 354 -6.93 -17.64 5.50
N THR A 355 -7.85 -18.09 6.35
CA THR A 355 -8.14 -19.53 6.51
C THR A 355 -9.20 -19.91 5.49
N LEU A 356 -8.88 -20.85 4.62
CA LEU A 356 -9.82 -21.44 3.70
C LEU A 356 -10.68 -22.48 4.44
N LYS A 357 -12.00 -22.43 4.27
CA LYS A 357 -12.91 -23.35 4.93
C LYS A 357 -13.92 -23.92 3.94
N ARG A 358 -14.01 -25.23 3.90
CA ARG A 358 -14.99 -25.92 3.10
C ARG A 358 -16.34 -25.94 3.79
N THR A 359 -17.39 -25.53 3.06
CA THR A 359 -18.79 -25.66 3.51
C THR A 359 -19.47 -26.81 2.77
N LEU A 360 -20.51 -27.35 3.39
CA LEU A 360 -21.40 -28.30 2.70
C LEU A 360 -22.22 -27.54 1.64
N LYS A 361 -22.49 -28.21 0.50
CA LYS A 361 -23.39 -27.66 -0.55
C LYS A 361 -24.82 -27.67 -0.07
#